data_6eed80ed219a76f12c9e6df0544f2f2b
#
_entry.id   6eed80ed219a76f12c9e6df0544f2f2b
#
_cell.length_a   1.000
_cell.length_b   1.000
_cell.length_c   1.000
_cell.angle_alpha   90.00
_cell.angle_beta   90.00
_cell.angle_gamma   90.00
#
_symmetry.space_group_name_H-M   'P 1'
#
loop_
_entity.id
_entity.type
_entity.pdbx_description
1 polymer ?
#
loop_
_entity_poly.entity_id
_entity_poly.type
_entity_poly.pdbx_seq_one_letter_code
_entity_poly.pdbx_strand_id
1 'polypeptide(L)'
;MDMMHLLVGCCGFPVSKSKYFQTFKTVELQDTFYRIPSIDSAKRLKNQVPQEFIINMKAWQVISHPSTSPTWKKAGIKIDKSKAKNYGYLKPTKENFEAWDKVLEIAHIYNPRVIVIQTPPSFGYNELNLKNAQEFFQTISYNNF
;
A
#
# COMPACT_ATOMS: atom_id res chain seq x y z
N MET A 1 29.38 16.25 -8.56
CA MET A 1 29.02 14.83 -8.79
C MET A 1 27.94 14.45 -7.78
N ASP A 2 26.75 14.20 -8.23
CA ASP A 2 25.69 13.75 -7.34
C ASP A 2 26.00 12.33 -6.86
N MET A 3 26.19 12.17 -5.56
CA MET A 3 26.37 10.85 -4.99
C MET A 3 25.02 10.11 -5.00
N MET A 4 25.00 8.97 -5.65
CA MET A 4 23.84 8.09 -5.62
C MET A 4 23.69 7.51 -4.21
N HIS A 5 22.58 7.80 -3.54
CA HIS A 5 22.26 7.23 -2.24
C HIS A 5 21.41 5.97 -2.42
N LEU A 6 21.98 4.82 -2.09
CA LEU A 6 21.28 3.55 -2.05
C LEU A 6 20.74 3.30 -0.65
N LEU A 7 19.43 3.05 -0.54
CA LEU A 7 18.80 2.63 0.70
C LEU A 7 18.44 1.15 0.62
N VAL A 8 18.84 0.39 1.62
CA VAL A 8 18.52 -1.03 1.76
C VAL A 8 17.67 -1.23 3.02
N GLY A 9 16.64 -2.01 2.91
CA GLY A 9 15.73 -2.33 4.01
C GLY A 9 15.02 -3.66 3.79
N CYS A 10 14.14 -4.02 4.72
CA CYS A 10 13.37 -5.25 4.66
C CYS A 10 11.90 -4.97 4.38
N CYS A 11 11.19 -6.03 4.00
CA CYS A 11 9.74 -6.08 3.97
C CYS A 11 9.21 -6.40 5.37
N GLY A 12 8.80 -5.36 6.10
CA GLY A 12 8.46 -5.46 7.52
C GLY A 12 9.69 -5.46 8.44
N PHE A 13 9.45 -5.70 9.73
CA PHE A 13 10.48 -5.72 10.76
C PHE A 13 10.82 -7.16 11.17
N PRO A 14 11.91 -7.76 10.65
CA PRO A 14 12.29 -9.14 10.99
C PRO A 14 12.92 -9.28 12.37
N VAL A 15 13.30 -8.16 12.98
CA VAL A 15 13.86 -8.05 14.33
C VAL A 15 13.13 -6.96 15.12
N SER A 16 13.47 -6.78 16.39
CA SER A 16 12.92 -5.65 17.15
C SER A 16 13.19 -4.31 16.44
N LYS A 17 12.25 -3.38 16.54
CA LYS A 17 12.37 -2.07 15.88
C LYS A 17 13.65 -1.34 16.29
N SER A 18 14.05 -1.40 17.57
CA SER A 18 15.27 -0.79 18.06
C SER A 18 16.53 -1.32 17.36
N LYS A 19 16.63 -2.62 17.16
CA LYS A 19 17.72 -3.24 16.38
C LYS A 19 17.65 -2.88 14.91
N TYR A 20 16.45 -2.90 14.35
CA TYR A 20 16.22 -2.57 12.94
C TYR A 20 16.72 -1.16 12.61
N PHE A 21 16.34 -0.17 13.41
CA PHE A 21 16.70 1.23 13.21
C PHE A 21 18.20 1.50 13.34
N GLN A 22 18.94 0.65 14.06
CA GLN A 22 20.40 0.73 14.11
C GLN A 22 21.08 0.29 12.82
N THR A 23 20.43 -0.59 12.06
CA THR A 23 21.01 -1.23 10.86
C THR A 23 20.50 -0.61 9.57
N PHE A 24 19.19 -0.36 9.48
CA PHE A 24 18.52 0.07 8.27
C PHE A 24 17.92 1.47 8.39
N LYS A 25 17.84 2.16 7.25
CA LYS A 25 17.28 3.52 7.16
C LYS A 25 15.92 3.57 6.49
N THR A 26 15.40 2.43 6.06
CA THR A 26 14.10 2.29 5.39
C THR A 26 13.45 0.96 5.67
N VAL A 27 12.14 0.92 5.56
CA VAL A 27 11.32 -0.27 5.64
C VAL A 27 10.20 -0.19 4.61
N GLU A 28 9.78 -1.32 4.06
CA GLU A 28 8.52 -1.45 3.34
C GLU A 28 7.49 -2.15 4.23
N LEU A 29 6.46 -1.44 4.66
CA LEU A 29 5.42 -2.01 5.50
C LEU A 29 4.54 -2.98 4.71
N GLN A 30 4.41 -4.21 5.22
CA GLN A 30 3.58 -5.25 4.64
C GLN A 30 2.17 -5.28 5.22
N ASP A 31 2.00 -4.88 6.47
CA ASP A 31 0.72 -4.90 7.19
C ASP A 31 -0.33 -4.04 6.50
N THR A 32 0.06 -2.93 5.88
CA THR A 32 -0.81 -2.01 5.15
C THR A 32 -1.47 -2.66 3.93
N PHE A 33 -0.85 -3.70 3.36
CA PHE A 33 -1.45 -4.51 2.32
C PHE A 33 -2.67 -5.28 2.82
N TYR A 34 -2.57 -5.86 4.01
CA TYR A 34 -3.65 -6.66 4.58
C TYR A 34 -4.75 -5.80 5.18
N ARG A 35 -4.39 -4.80 5.96
CA ARG A 35 -5.33 -3.90 6.65
C ARG A 35 -4.77 -2.49 6.72
N ILE A 36 -5.61 -1.52 6.49
CA ILE A 36 -5.26 -0.13 6.78
C ILE A 36 -5.18 0.06 8.30
N PRO A 37 -4.06 0.53 8.83
CA PRO A 37 -3.95 0.80 10.26
C PRO A 37 -4.85 1.97 10.67
N SER A 38 -5.17 2.06 11.96
CA SER A 38 -5.78 3.26 12.48
C SER A 38 -4.79 4.44 12.43
N ILE A 39 -5.33 5.65 12.37
CA ILE A 39 -4.53 6.89 12.38
C ILE A 39 -3.61 6.92 13.60
N ASP A 40 -4.14 6.55 14.79
CA ASP A 40 -3.33 6.52 16.03
C ASP A 40 -2.19 5.50 15.97
N SER A 41 -2.43 4.33 15.38
CA SER A 41 -1.38 3.32 15.19
C SER A 41 -0.30 3.80 14.22
N ALA A 42 -0.71 4.46 13.14
CA ALA A 42 0.23 5.04 12.18
C ALA A 42 1.07 6.16 12.81
N LYS A 43 0.46 7.05 13.57
CA LYS A 43 1.16 8.11 14.30
C LYS A 43 2.14 7.54 15.33
N ARG A 44 1.74 6.49 16.08
CA ARG A 44 2.65 5.83 17.03
C ARG A 44 3.88 5.28 16.33
N LEU A 45 3.73 4.58 15.22
CA LEU A 45 4.88 4.08 14.47
C LEU A 45 5.75 5.22 13.94
N LYS A 46 5.14 6.26 13.37
CA LYS A 46 5.86 7.43 12.87
C LYS A 46 6.70 8.11 13.95
N ASN A 47 6.19 8.17 15.18
CA ASN A 47 6.91 8.74 16.32
C ASN A 47 8.04 7.84 16.85
N GLN A 48 8.00 6.54 16.56
CA GLN A 48 9.05 5.60 17.00
C GLN A 48 10.26 5.58 16.07
N VAL A 49 10.10 5.93 14.79
CA VAL A 49 11.18 5.87 13.82
C VAL A 49 12.15 7.03 14.02
N PRO A 50 13.46 6.82 13.76
CA PRO A 50 14.43 7.90 13.79
C PRO A 50 14.10 9.00 12.77
N GLN A 51 14.59 10.21 13.03
CA GLN A 51 14.61 11.28 12.04
C GLN A 51 15.33 10.78 10.78
N GLU A 52 14.84 11.14 9.61
CA GLU A 52 15.36 10.70 8.29
C GLU A 52 15.07 9.23 7.92
N PHE A 53 14.46 8.44 8.81
CA PHE A 53 14.04 7.08 8.48
C PHE A 53 12.85 7.12 7.50
N ILE A 54 12.94 6.32 6.43
CA ILE A 54 11.93 6.30 5.38
C ILE A 54 11.02 5.10 5.58
N ILE A 55 9.73 5.38 5.77
CA ILE A 55 8.68 4.35 5.81
C ILE A 55 8.03 4.31 4.43
N ASN A 56 8.32 3.27 3.67
CA ASN A 56 7.54 2.92 2.49
C ASN A 56 6.43 1.94 2.86
N MET A 57 5.42 1.81 2.04
CA MET A 57 4.26 0.97 2.35
C MET A 57 3.69 0.30 1.12
N LYS A 58 3.02 -0.82 1.33
CA LYS A 58 2.15 -1.42 0.32
C LYS A 58 0.77 -0.78 0.37
N ALA A 59 0.19 -0.57 -0.80
CA ALA A 59 -1.21 -0.21 -0.92
C ALA A 59 -2.13 -1.32 -0.43
N TRP A 60 -3.32 -0.95 0.03
CA TRP A 60 -4.30 -1.92 0.52
C TRP A 60 -4.78 -2.85 -0.59
N GLN A 61 -4.77 -4.16 -0.30
CA GLN A 61 -5.02 -5.22 -1.28
C GLN A 61 -6.37 -5.16 -1.99
N VAL A 62 -7.36 -4.49 -1.44
CA VAL A 62 -8.70 -4.40 -2.06
C VAL A 62 -8.69 -3.68 -3.41
N ILE A 63 -7.65 -2.87 -3.66
CA ILE A 63 -7.44 -2.16 -4.93
C ILE A 63 -6.92 -3.10 -6.02
N SER A 64 -6.06 -4.03 -5.65
CA SER A 64 -5.30 -4.89 -6.57
C SER A 64 -5.86 -6.32 -6.66
N HIS A 65 -6.33 -6.87 -5.56
CA HIS A 65 -6.79 -8.25 -5.44
C HIS A 65 -8.31 -8.36 -5.48
N PRO A 66 -8.88 -9.33 -6.20
CA PRO A 66 -10.32 -9.55 -6.18
C PRO A 66 -10.79 -10.03 -4.80
N SER A 67 -12.04 -9.79 -4.47
CA SER A 67 -12.64 -10.17 -3.17
C SER A 67 -12.61 -11.68 -2.90
N THR A 68 -12.41 -12.49 -3.91
CA THR A 68 -12.25 -13.96 -3.81
C THR A 68 -10.81 -14.37 -3.44
N SER A 69 -9.88 -13.45 -3.37
CA SER A 69 -8.50 -13.73 -3.02
C SER A 69 -8.38 -14.30 -1.60
N PRO A 70 -7.56 -15.35 -1.40
CA PRO A 70 -7.33 -15.90 -0.06
C PRO A 70 -6.78 -14.87 0.94
N THR A 71 -6.09 -13.86 0.46
CA THR A 71 -5.52 -12.79 1.30
C THR A 71 -6.60 -11.90 1.93
N TRP A 72 -7.75 -11.73 1.26
CA TRP A 72 -8.89 -11.03 1.84
C TRP A 72 -9.46 -11.79 3.04
N LYS A 73 -9.63 -13.13 2.88
CA LYS A 73 -10.10 -14.00 3.96
C LYS A 73 -9.13 -13.98 5.15
N LYS A 74 -7.84 -14.10 4.87
CA LYS A 74 -6.78 -14.04 5.89
C LYS A 74 -6.81 -12.72 6.66
N ALA A 75 -7.07 -11.61 5.99
CA ALA A 75 -7.17 -10.28 6.61
C ALA A 75 -8.52 -10.04 7.31
N GLY A 76 -9.52 -10.90 7.11
CA GLY A 76 -10.86 -10.71 7.67
C GLY A 76 -11.60 -9.50 7.10
N ILE A 77 -11.33 -9.13 5.84
CA ILE A 77 -11.99 -7.99 5.19
C ILE A 77 -13.45 -8.33 4.93
N LYS A 78 -14.34 -7.47 5.42
CA LYS A 78 -15.77 -7.57 5.22
C LYS A 78 -16.25 -6.43 4.33
N ILE A 79 -17.01 -6.76 3.32
CA ILE A 79 -17.62 -5.81 2.39
C ILE A 79 -19.08 -6.20 2.12
N ASP A 80 -19.83 -5.27 1.58
CA ASP A 80 -21.13 -5.58 0.99
C ASP A 80 -20.92 -6.50 -0.21
N LYS A 81 -21.55 -7.68 -0.17
CA LYS A 81 -21.44 -8.69 -1.23
C LYS A 81 -21.88 -8.17 -2.60
N SER A 82 -22.84 -7.23 -2.63
CA SER A 82 -23.31 -6.61 -3.88
C SER A 82 -22.23 -5.79 -4.58
N LYS A 83 -21.22 -5.30 -3.83
CA LYS A 83 -20.09 -4.50 -4.32
C LYS A 83 -18.82 -5.30 -4.59
N ALA A 84 -18.83 -6.60 -4.27
CA ALA A 84 -17.65 -7.46 -4.32
C ALA A 84 -16.89 -7.38 -5.66
N LYS A 85 -17.63 -7.35 -6.77
CA LYS A 85 -17.07 -7.29 -8.13
C LYS A 85 -16.43 -5.93 -8.50
N ASN A 86 -16.68 -4.89 -7.70
CA ASN A 86 -16.15 -3.55 -7.96
C ASN A 86 -14.74 -3.35 -7.41
N TYR A 87 -14.25 -4.27 -6.58
CA TYR A 87 -12.92 -4.24 -6.02
C TYR A 87 -11.88 -4.98 -6.86
N GLY A 88 -10.63 -4.65 -6.63
CA GLY A 88 -9.49 -5.35 -7.22
C GLY A 88 -9.17 -4.99 -8.66
N TYR A 89 -8.10 -5.57 -9.16
CA TYR A 89 -7.62 -5.45 -10.54
C TYR A 89 -7.43 -4.02 -11.05
N LEU A 90 -7.16 -3.08 -10.15
CA LEU A 90 -6.98 -1.65 -10.46
C LEU A 90 -8.17 -1.07 -11.25
N LYS A 91 -9.36 -1.60 -11.05
CA LYS A 91 -10.56 -1.09 -11.72
C LYS A 91 -10.80 0.37 -11.33
N PRO A 92 -11.14 1.25 -12.27
CA PRO A 92 -11.46 2.65 -11.98
C PRO A 92 -12.87 2.78 -11.41
N THR A 93 -13.12 2.16 -10.27
CA THR A 93 -14.41 2.13 -9.57
C THR A 93 -14.39 3.06 -8.36
N LYS A 94 -15.58 3.50 -7.96
CA LYS A 94 -15.75 4.29 -6.75
C LYS A 94 -15.13 3.59 -5.53
N GLU A 95 -15.37 2.29 -5.39
CA GLU A 95 -14.87 1.49 -4.26
C GLU A 95 -13.35 1.45 -4.21
N ASN A 96 -12.67 1.27 -5.34
CA ASN A 96 -11.22 1.29 -5.41
C ASN A 96 -10.64 2.68 -5.14
N PHE A 97 -11.30 3.74 -5.59
CA PHE A 97 -10.87 5.11 -5.28
C PHE A 97 -11.08 5.46 -3.80
N GLU A 98 -12.18 5.07 -3.19
CA GLU A 98 -12.40 5.22 -1.75
C GLU A 98 -11.36 4.44 -0.93
N ALA A 99 -10.96 3.25 -1.40
CA ALA A 99 -9.88 2.50 -0.79
C ALA A 99 -8.52 3.21 -0.95
N TRP A 100 -8.28 3.82 -2.09
CA TRP A 100 -7.07 4.63 -2.32
C TRP A 100 -7.03 5.85 -1.40
N ASP A 101 -8.14 6.53 -1.18
CA ASP A 101 -8.22 7.66 -0.24
C ASP A 101 -7.80 7.23 1.18
N LYS A 102 -8.20 6.04 1.62
CA LYS A 102 -7.74 5.47 2.90
C LYS A 102 -6.23 5.18 2.91
N VAL A 103 -5.68 4.73 1.80
CA VAL A 103 -4.22 4.57 1.66
C VAL A 103 -3.54 5.92 1.80
N LEU A 104 -4.07 6.96 1.15
CA LEU A 104 -3.52 8.32 1.22
C LEU A 104 -3.57 8.93 2.63
N GLU A 105 -4.63 8.70 3.40
CA GLU A 105 -4.70 9.16 4.80
C GLU A 105 -3.51 8.66 5.62
N ILE A 106 -3.14 7.40 5.44
CA ILE A 106 -1.99 6.80 6.12
C ILE A 106 -0.68 7.27 5.50
N ALA A 107 -0.63 7.40 4.19
CA ALA A 107 0.53 7.93 3.49
C ALA A 107 0.89 9.36 3.93
N HIS A 108 -0.09 10.21 4.20
CA HIS A 108 0.16 11.55 4.75
C HIS A 108 0.84 11.52 6.14
N ILE A 109 0.63 10.46 6.91
CA ILE A 109 1.30 10.28 8.21
C ILE A 109 2.71 9.75 8.02
N TYR A 110 2.88 8.71 7.21
CA TYR A 110 4.18 8.06 6.99
C TYR A 110 5.11 8.85 6.07
N ASN A 111 4.56 9.65 5.17
CA ASN A 111 5.28 10.37 4.12
C ASN A 111 6.23 9.45 3.32
N PRO A 112 5.70 8.35 2.73
CA PRO A 112 6.52 7.40 2.00
C PRO A 112 7.10 8.02 0.73
N ARG A 113 8.27 7.53 0.31
CA ARG A 113 8.80 7.81 -1.03
C ARG A 113 8.17 6.92 -2.09
N VAL A 114 7.75 5.72 -1.68
CA VAL A 114 7.15 4.71 -2.56
C VAL A 114 5.95 4.07 -1.89
N ILE A 115 4.84 3.98 -2.62
CA ILE A 115 3.71 3.12 -2.30
C ILE A 115 3.70 1.99 -3.32
N VAL A 116 3.90 0.76 -2.87
CA VAL A 116 3.94 -0.42 -3.73
C VAL A 116 2.54 -0.98 -3.93
N ILE A 117 2.12 -1.07 -5.17
CA ILE A 117 0.88 -1.77 -5.55
C ILE A 117 1.26 -3.15 -6.07
N GLN A 118 0.95 -4.17 -5.28
CA GLN A 118 1.20 -5.56 -5.66
C GLN A 118 -0.07 -6.16 -6.23
N THR A 119 0.00 -6.63 -7.47
CA THR A 119 -1.11 -7.32 -8.13
C THR A 119 -1.05 -8.83 -7.92
N PRO A 120 -2.19 -9.55 -7.95
CA PRO A 120 -2.19 -11.00 -7.85
C PRO A 120 -1.71 -11.65 -9.16
N PRO A 121 -1.27 -12.92 -9.13
CA PRO A 121 -0.90 -13.66 -10.34
C PRO A 121 -2.01 -13.69 -11.40
N SER A 122 -3.27 -13.63 -10.99
CA SER A 122 -4.42 -13.57 -11.90
C SER A 122 -4.58 -12.25 -12.64
N PHE A 123 -3.85 -11.19 -12.24
CA PHE A 123 -3.78 -9.93 -12.97
C PHE A 123 -2.81 -10.07 -14.14
N GLY A 124 -3.22 -10.86 -15.15
CA GLY A 124 -2.43 -11.07 -16.35
C GLY A 124 -2.52 -9.89 -17.33
N TYR A 125 -1.62 -9.90 -18.32
CA TYR A 125 -1.67 -8.93 -19.40
C TYR A 125 -2.88 -9.22 -20.32
N ASN A 126 -3.79 -8.28 -20.40
CA ASN A 126 -4.87 -8.21 -21.37
C ASN A 126 -5.32 -6.74 -21.52
N GLU A 127 -6.07 -6.46 -22.58
CA GLU A 127 -6.51 -5.09 -22.90
C GLU A 127 -7.34 -4.46 -21.79
N LEU A 128 -8.23 -5.23 -21.15
CA LEU A 128 -9.08 -4.74 -20.07
C LEU A 128 -8.26 -4.35 -18.84
N ASN A 129 -7.33 -5.22 -18.41
CA ASN A 129 -6.47 -4.93 -17.27
C ASN A 129 -5.54 -3.74 -17.55
N LEU A 130 -5.00 -3.63 -18.76
CA LEU A 130 -4.20 -2.48 -19.15
C LEU A 130 -5.00 -1.18 -19.11
N LYS A 131 -6.19 -1.18 -19.70
CA LYS A 131 -7.09 -0.02 -19.68
C LYS A 131 -7.47 0.39 -18.27
N ASN A 132 -7.87 -0.57 -17.43
CA ASN A 132 -8.22 -0.30 -16.03
C ASN A 132 -7.05 0.32 -15.27
N ALA A 133 -5.86 -0.26 -15.39
CA ALA A 133 -4.66 0.27 -14.75
C ALA A 133 -4.34 1.70 -15.22
N GLN A 134 -4.41 1.96 -16.52
CA GLN A 134 -4.18 3.30 -17.06
C GLN A 134 -5.16 4.32 -16.50
N GLU A 135 -6.46 4.03 -16.52
CA GLU A 135 -7.49 4.92 -16.00
C GLU A 135 -7.34 5.13 -14.49
N PHE A 136 -7.05 4.06 -13.72
CA PHE A 136 -6.83 4.16 -12.29
C PHE A 136 -5.65 5.07 -11.98
N PHE A 137 -4.49 4.83 -12.58
CA PHE A 137 -3.29 5.64 -12.35
C PHE A 137 -3.43 7.07 -12.84
N GLN A 138 -4.09 7.32 -13.95
CA GLN A 138 -4.39 8.68 -14.41
C GLN A 138 -5.22 9.43 -13.38
N THR A 139 -6.26 8.81 -12.83
CA THR A 139 -7.16 9.45 -11.87
C THR A 139 -6.44 9.77 -10.58
N ILE A 140 -5.66 8.85 -10.02
CA ILE A 140 -4.95 9.10 -8.76
C ILE A 140 -3.79 10.07 -8.90
N SER A 141 -3.18 10.20 -10.09
CA SER A 141 -2.09 11.15 -10.34
C SER A 141 -2.52 12.61 -10.21
N TYR A 142 -3.78 12.90 -10.50
CA TYR A 142 -4.33 14.26 -10.33
C TYR A 142 -4.55 14.67 -8.89
N ASN A 143 -4.56 13.72 -7.96
CA ASN A 143 -4.89 13.94 -6.55
C ASN A 143 -3.65 14.15 -5.66
N ASN A 144 -2.51 14.50 -6.23
CA ASN A 144 -1.26 14.86 -5.56
C ASN A 144 -0.83 13.89 -4.43
N PHE A 145 -0.05 12.91 -4.83
CA PHE A 145 0.80 12.18 -3.91
C PHE A 145 2.25 12.63 -4.10
#